data_8bb8f38ab0da78895feefc2d4c849aab
#
_entry.id   8bb8f38ab0da78895feefc2d4c849aab
#
_cell.length_a   1.000
_cell.length_b   1.000
_cell.length_c   1.000
_cell.angle_alpha   90.00
_cell.angle_beta   90.00
_cell.angle_gamma   90.00
#
_symmetry.space_group_name_H-M   'P 1'
#
loop_
_entity.id
_entity.type
_entity.pdbx_description
1 polymer ?
#
loop_
_entity_poly.entity_id
_entity_poly.type
_entity_poly.pdbx_seq_one_letter_code
_entity_poly.pdbx_strand_id
1 'polypeptide(L)'
;EQRLCRFLDSIRHEASAIYLLGDIFDFWFEYHNVIPKGYTRFLGKLSELSDAGIEIHFFTGNHDMWAFEYLHEECGVILHTAPMEISLPSPSGNPFTAFVGHGDGLGDPSRGFRFIRAIFHSPLCQWLFRNIFPADWGMEFGLRWAKSSRLKHSRNAVAENGDTLFVSEDGEARNALGDVLSSNMETEEPFQGEANE
;
A
#
# COMPACT_ATOMS: atom_id res chain seq x y z
N GLU A 1 -0.15 1.68 -10.63
CA GLU A 1 1.22 2.16 -10.74
C GLU A 1 1.29 3.55 -11.37
N GLN A 2 0.87 3.77 -12.62
CA GLN A 2 0.97 5.07 -13.33
C GLN A 2 0.24 6.22 -12.61
N ARG A 3 -0.89 5.95 -11.96
CA ARG A 3 -1.63 6.97 -11.22
C ARG A 3 -0.84 7.46 -10.01
N LEU A 4 -0.21 6.53 -9.28
CA LEU A 4 0.64 6.84 -8.15
C LEU A 4 1.89 7.62 -8.59
N CYS A 5 2.55 7.21 -9.68
CA CYS A 5 3.68 7.94 -10.22
C CYS A 5 3.31 9.39 -10.58
N ARG A 6 2.16 9.62 -11.25
CA ARG A 6 1.69 10.99 -11.55
C ARG A 6 1.40 11.83 -10.30
N PHE A 7 0.86 11.20 -9.26
CA PHE A 7 0.67 11.88 -7.99
C PHE A 7 2.01 12.31 -7.36
N LEU A 8 2.99 11.40 -7.33
CA LEU A 8 4.33 11.71 -6.83
C LEU A 8 5.00 12.83 -7.65
N ASP A 9 4.82 12.85 -8.98
CA ASP A 9 5.29 13.94 -9.83
C ASP A 9 4.65 15.28 -9.45
N SER A 10 3.36 15.29 -9.11
CA SER A 10 2.67 16.55 -8.78
C SER A 10 3.16 17.20 -7.49
N ILE A 11 3.69 16.41 -6.54
CA ILE A 11 4.15 16.92 -5.24
C ILE A 11 5.67 17.09 -5.16
N ARG A 12 6.43 16.65 -6.15
CA ARG A 12 7.91 16.56 -6.12
C ARG A 12 8.62 17.88 -5.79
N HIS A 13 8.03 19.01 -6.15
CA HIS A 13 8.66 20.33 -5.94
C HIS A 13 8.31 20.96 -4.58
N GLU A 14 7.37 20.38 -3.87
CA GLU A 14 6.86 20.90 -2.58
C GLU A 14 7.20 19.95 -1.43
N ALA A 15 7.36 18.65 -1.70
CA ALA A 15 7.65 17.65 -0.69
C ALA A 15 9.13 17.67 -0.31
N SER A 16 9.42 17.75 0.98
CA SER A 16 10.75 17.51 1.56
C SER A 16 10.91 16.04 2.01
N ALA A 17 9.81 15.39 2.36
CA ALA A 17 9.76 13.98 2.74
C ALA A 17 8.44 13.34 2.28
N ILE A 18 8.47 12.04 1.99
CA ILE A 18 7.32 11.24 1.60
C ILE A 18 7.24 10.03 2.53
N TYR A 19 6.07 9.80 3.13
CA TYR A 19 5.81 8.67 4.03
C TYR A 19 4.84 7.70 3.35
N LEU A 20 5.34 6.54 2.97
CA LEU A 20 4.57 5.43 2.39
C LEU A 20 4.18 4.48 3.53
N LEU A 21 2.88 4.38 3.83
CA LEU A 21 2.39 3.74 5.06
C LEU A 21 2.04 2.25 4.92
N GLY A 22 2.78 1.53 4.10
CA GLY A 22 2.63 0.10 3.90
C GLY A 22 1.55 -0.29 2.89
N ASP A 23 1.54 -1.57 2.51
CA ASP A 23 0.64 -2.14 1.50
C ASP A 23 0.67 -1.37 0.15
N ILE A 24 1.83 -0.83 -0.19
CA ILE A 24 2.07 -0.12 -1.44
C ILE A 24 2.11 -1.12 -2.60
N PHE A 25 2.58 -2.30 -2.32
CA PHE A 25 2.61 -3.42 -3.26
C PHE A 25 1.47 -4.40 -2.95
N ASP A 26 0.89 -4.98 -3.99
CA ASP A 26 -0.09 -6.06 -3.83
C ASP A 26 0.48 -7.27 -3.12
N PHE A 27 1.74 -7.54 -3.38
CA PHE A 27 2.58 -8.53 -2.73
C PHE A 27 4.04 -8.22 -3.02
N TRP A 28 4.88 -8.15 -1.98
CA TRP A 28 6.30 -7.93 -2.09
C TRP A 28 7.07 -8.98 -1.33
N PHE A 29 8.02 -9.63 -2.00
CA PHE A 29 8.93 -10.58 -1.42
C PHE A 29 10.30 -10.47 -2.10
N GLU A 30 11.34 -10.21 -1.33
CA GLU A 30 12.71 -10.15 -1.82
C GLU A 30 13.41 -11.49 -1.70
N TYR A 31 13.76 -12.08 -2.81
CA TYR A 31 14.78 -13.13 -2.88
C TYR A 31 16.15 -12.47 -2.96
N HIS A 32 17.24 -13.29 -2.88
CA HIS A 32 18.59 -12.74 -2.91
C HIS A 32 18.91 -11.92 -4.17
N ASN A 33 18.43 -12.35 -5.32
CA ASN A 33 18.72 -11.71 -6.61
C ASN A 33 17.46 -11.50 -7.46
N VAL A 34 16.26 -11.64 -6.88
CA VAL A 34 15.00 -11.55 -7.62
C VAL A 34 13.97 -10.80 -6.79
N ILE A 35 13.33 -9.83 -7.43
CA ILE A 35 12.21 -9.07 -6.88
C ILE A 35 10.95 -9.28 -7.74
N PRO A 36 9.76 -8.96 -7.21
CA PRO A 36 8.52 -9.01 -7.97
C PRO A 36 8.55 -8.12 -9.20
N LYS A 37 8.08 -8.64 -10.32
CA LYS A 37 7.91 -7.85 -11.55
C LYS A 37 6.62 -7.03 -11.51
N GLY A 38 6.56 -5.97 -12.32
CA GLY A 38 5.35 -5.17 -12.51
C GLY A 38 5.42 -3.79 -11.85
N TYR A 39 6.47 -3.49 -11.09
CA TYR A 39 6.62 -2.24 -10.34
C TYR A 39 7.73 -1.32 -10.86
N THR A 40 8.26 -1.58 -12.03
CA THR A 40 9.45 -0.90 -12.60
C THR A 40 9.31 0.63 -12.63
N ARG A 41 8.15 1.15 -13.01
CA ARG A 41 7.94 2.61 -13.07
C ARG A 41 7.89 3.25 -11.69
N PHE A 42 7.26 2.56 -10.74
CA PHE A 42 7.16 3.04 -9.36
C PHE A 42 8.51 3.00 -8.65
N LEU A 43 9.26 1.91 -8.79
CA LEU A 43 10.61 1.79 -8.25
C LEU A 43 11.54 2.85 -8.84
N GLY A 44 11.51 3.04 -10.16
CA GLY A 44 12.27 4.11 -10.82
C GLY A 44 11.85 5.51 -10.36
N LYS A 45 10.55 5.70 -10.02
CA LYS A 45 10.08 6.97 -9.47
C LYS A 45 10.60 7.20 -8.04
N LEU A 46 10.68 6.17 -7.21
CA LEU A 46 11.29 6.28 -5.88
C LEU A 46 12.77 6.67 -5.99
N SER A 47 13.54 5.99 -6.86
CA SER A 47 14.94 6.33 -7.10
C SER A 47 15.11 7.78 -7.60
N GLU A 48 14.30 8.22 -8.58
CA GLU A 48 14.34 9.59 -9.09
C GLU A 48 14.08 10.64 -8.00
N LEU A 49 13.13 10.40 -7.11
CA LEU A 49 12.78 11.32 -6.03
C LEU A 49 13.85 11.34 -4.94
N SER A 50 14.40 10.17 -4.61
CA SER A 50 15.51 10.05 -3.67
C SER A 50 16.77 10.75 -4.19
N ASP A 51 17.12 10.56 -5.47
CA ASP A 51 18.23 11.24 -6.13
C ASP A 51 18.03 12.77 -6.17
N ALA A 52 16.79 13.23 -6.20
CA ALA A 52 16.45 14.65 -6.10
C ALA A 52 16.53 15.20 -4.66
N GLY A 53 16.88 14.37 -3.67
CA GLY A 53 17.07 14.77 -2.27
C GLY A 53 15.79 14.73 -1.43
N ILE A 54 14.72 14.10 -1.91
CA ILE A 54 13.48 13.91 -1.14
C ILE A 54 13.64 12.66 -0.29
N GLU A 55 13.49 12.78 1.04
CA GLU A 55 13.51 11.63 1.94
C GLU A 55 12.25 10.77 1.74
N ILE A 56 12.43 9.48 1.47
CA ILE A 56 11.32 8.55 1.27
C ILE A 56 11.35 7.52 2.41
N HIS A 57 10.36 7.60 3.28
CA HIS A 57 10.15 6.68 4.38
C HIS A 57 9.10 5.65 3.98
N PHE A 58 9.46 4.36 4.01
CA PHE A 58 8.58 3.26 3.69
C PHE A 58 8.33 2.41 4.92
N PHE A 59 7.09 2.37 5.40
CA PHE A 59 6.66 1.48 6.46
C PHE A 59 6.12 0.20 5.85
N THR A 60 6.58 -0.94 6.33
CA THR A 60 6.09 -2.22 5.85
C THR A 60 4.66 -2.47 6.34
N GLY A 61 3.80 -2.89 5.42
CA GLY A 61 2.47 -3.43 5.71
C GLY A 61 2.47 -4.95 5.71
N ASN A 62 1.28 -5.55 5.70
CA ASN A 62 1.15 -7.01 5.68
C ASN A 62 1.35 -7.62 4.27
N HIS A 63 1.25 -6.84 3.21
CA HIS A 63 1.50 -7.27 1.83
C HIS A 63 2.96 -7.09 1.39
N ASP A 64 3.70 -6.22 2.04
CA ASP A 64 5.09 -5.88 1.72
C ASP A 64 6.04 -6.00 2.93
N MET A 65 5.67 -6.81 3.91
CA MET A 65 6.47 -7.05 5.12
C MET A 65 7.82 -7.73 4.85
N TRP A 66 8.02 -8.31 3.66
CA TRP A 66 9.24 -8.96 3.26
C TRP A 66 10.07 -8.11 2.29
N ALA A 67 9.97 -6.80 2.46
CA ALA A 67 10.94 -5.83 1.98
C ALA A 67 12.15 -5.83 2.94
N PHE A 68 13.34 -6.06 2.42
CA PHE A 68 14.56 -6.17 3.22
C PHE A 68 15.58 -5.10 2.84
N GLU A 69 16.29 -5.30 1.75
CA GLU A 69 17.45 -4.49 1.38
C GLU A 69 17.24 -3.71 0.10
N TYR A 70 16.50 -4.28 -0.86
CA TYR A 70 16.37 -3.74 -2.22
C TYR A 70 15.85 -2.30 -2.28
N LEU A 71 14.78 -1.99 -1.54
CA LEU A 71 14.21 -0.64 -1.58
C LEU A 71 15.18 0.40 -1.01
N HIS A 72 16.01 0.00 -0.05
CA HIS A 72 17.04 0.87 0.51
C HIS A 72 18.22 1.01 -0.45
N GLU A 73 18.78 -0.10 -0.91
CA GLU A 73 20.02 -0.12 -1.70
C GLU A 73 19.83 0.43 -3.11
N GLU A 74 18.71 0.08 -3.76
CA GLU A 74 18.47 0.41 -5.16
C GLU A 74 17.57 1.64 -5.37
N CYS A 75 16.73 1.96 -4.38
CA CYS A 75 15.81 3.09 -4.51
C CYS A 75 16.06 4.23 -3.52
N GLY A 76 17.05 4.11 -2.64
CA GLY A 76 17.38 5.13 -1.64
C GLY A 76 16.29 5.35 -0.58
N VAL A 77 15.43 4.36 -0.36
CA VAL A 77 14.30 4.44 0.56
C VAL A 77 14.74 4.12 2.00
N ILE A 78 14.20 4.83 2.97
CA ILE A 78 14.39 4.54 4.39
C ILE A 78 13.29 3.57 4.84
N LEU A 79 13.65 2.31 5.09
CA LEU A 79 12.72 1.26 5.42
C LEU A 79 12.43 1.22 6.95
N HIS A 80 11.14 1.15 7.30
CA HIS A 80 10.67 1.01 8.68
C HIS A 80 9.82 -0.24 8.83
N THR A 81 10.22 -1.15 9.72
CA THR A 81 9.50 -2.39 10.02
C THR A 81 8.58 -2.27 11.24
N ALA A 82 8.57 -1.10 11.87
CA ALA A 82 7.74 -0.78 13.03
C ALA A 82 7.22 0.65 12.93
N PRO A 83 6.07 0.95 13.55
CA PRO A 83 5.60 2.32 13.70
C PRO A 83 6.57 3.16 14.52
N MET A 84 6.62 4.47 14.25
CA MET A 84 7.46 5.41 14.99
C MET A 84 6.76 6.74 15.24
N GLU A 85 7.24 7.47 16.21
CA GLU A 85 6.85 8.87 16.43
C GLU A 85 7.76 9.78 15.60
N ILE A 86 7.14 10.71 14.89
CA ILE A 86 7.84 11.75 14.13
C ILE A 86 7.38 13.13 14.58
N SER A 87 8.31 14.07 14.57
CA SER A 87 8.01 15.47 14.86
C SER A 87 7.87 16.23 13.53
N LEU A 88 6.68 16.75 13.28
CA LEU A 88 6.37 17.48 12.05
C LEU A 88 6.29 18.98 12.33
N PRO A 89 6.80 19.84 11.43
CA PRO A 89 6.65 21.27 11.55
C PRO A 89 5.16 21.66 11.45
N SER A 90 4.77 22.66 12.20
CA SER A 90 3.42 23.23 12.14
C SER A 90 3.48 24.66 11.65
N PRO A 91 2.51 25.13 10.87
CA PRO A 91 2.36 26.53 10.48
C PRO A 91 2.29 27.48 11.68
N SER A 92 1.86 27.01 12.85
CA SER A 92 1.81 27.77 14.10
C SER A 92 3.19 27.94 14.79
N GLY A 93 4.24 27.33 14.26
CA GLY A 93 5.59 27.38 14.80
C GLY A 93 5.88 26.35 15.89
N ASN A 94 4.89 25.70 16.48
CA ASN A 94 5.09 24.63 17.44
C ASN A 94 5.01 23.28 16.72
N PRO A 95 6.07 22.44 16.73
CA PRO A 95 6.03 21.13 16.10
C PRO A 95 4.97 20.26 16.80
N PHE A 96 4.31 19.41 16.03
CA PHE A 96 3.43 18.39 16.58
C PHE A 96 4.03 16.99 16.38
N THR A 97 3.77 16.11 17.33
CA THR A 97 4.20 14.72 17.26
C THR A 97 3.10 13.90 16.58
N ALA A 98 3.46 13.14 15.55
CA ALA A 98 2.60 12.18 14.89
C ALA A 98 3.13 10.77 15.08
N PHE A 99 2.23 9.82 15.37
CA PHE A 99 2.54 8.40 15.37
C PHE A 99 2.25 7.85 13.98
N VAL A 100 3.27 7.36 13.30
CA VAL A 100 3.22 6.98 11.89
C VAL A 100 3.58 5.50 11.71
N GLY A 101 2.77 4.80 10.93
CA GLY A 101 2.98 3.39 10.60
C GLY A 101 1.80 2.82 9.84
N HIS A 102 1.90 1.56 9.40
CA HIS A 102 0.84 0.91 8.62
C HIS A 102 -0.44 0.68 9.44
N GLY A 103 -0.29 0.36 10.74
CA GLY A 103 -1.43 0.16 11.61
C GLY A 103 -2.02 -1.26 11.60
N ASP A 104 -1.41 -2.23 10.92
CA ASP A 104 -1.83 -3.61 10.98
C ASP A 104 -1.73 -4.16 12.41
N GLY A 105 -2.83 -4.76 12.89
CA GLY A 105 -2.91 -5.26 14.27
C GLY A 105 -3.19 -4.20 15.33
N LEU A 106 -3.48 -2.95 14.98
CA LEU A 106 -4.14 -2.00 15.87
C LEU A 106 -5.60 -2.44 16.07
N GLY A 107 -6.01 -2.59 17.31
CA GLY A 107 -7.30 -3.17 17.70
C GLY A 107 -7.13 -4.57 18.30
N ASP A 108 -8.17 -5.38 18.25
CA ASP A 108 -8.16 -6.76 18.79
C ASP A 108 -8.11 -7.79 17.64
N PRO A 109 -6.93 -8.06 17.07
CA PRO A 109 -6.82 -9.01 15.99
C PRO A 109 -7.13 -10.42 16.49
N SER A 110 -7.85 -11.19 15.67
CA SER A 110 -8.18 -12.58 15.98
C SER A 110 -6.90 -13.41 16.25
N ARG A 111 -7.03 -14.46 17.08
CA ARG A 111 -5.89 -15.36 17.39
C ARG A 111 -5.26 -15.96 16.13
N GLY A 112 -6.08 -16.24 15.10
CA GLY A 112 -5.60 -16.75 13.81
C GLY A 112 -4.73 -15.72 13.07
N PHE A 113 -5.13 -14.45 13.06
CA PHE A 113 -4.35 -13.37 12.46
C PHE A 113 -3.00 -13.21 13.17
N ARG A 114 -2.99 -13.18 14.49
CA ARG A 114 -1.76 -13.08 15.29
C ARG A 114 -0.81 -14.25 15.02
N PHE A 115 -1.32 -15.46 14.89
CA PHE A 115 -0.52 -16.65 14.59
C PHE A 115 0.10 -16.57 13.19
N ILE A 116 -0.68 -16.23 12.17
CA ILE A 116 -0.18 -16.07 10.80
C ILE A 116 0.86 -14.95 10.73
N ARG A 117 0.60 -13.81 11.37
CA ARG A 117 1.57 -12.71 11.45
C ARG A 117 2.88 -13.15 12.10
N ALA A 118 2.82 -13.90 13.21
CA ALA A 118 4.02 -14.40 13.88
C ALA A 118 4.84 -15.34 12.98
N ILE A 119 4.19 -16.18 12.17
CA ILE A 119 4.87 -17.03 11.18
C ILE A 119 5.58 -16.17 10.13
N PHE A 120 4.89 -15.20 9.53
CA PHE A 120 5.45 -14.36 8.48
C PHE A 120 6.57 -13.43 8.97
N HIS A 121 6.53 -13.02 10.24
CA HIS A 121 7.63 -12.26 10.87
C HIS A 121 8.75 -13.15 11.41
N SER A 122 8.61 -14.48 11.37
CA SER A 122 9.67 -15.40 11.84
C SER A 122 10.87 -15.38 10.89
N PRO A 123 12.08 -15.04 11.38
CA PRO A 123 13.30 -15.07 10.57
C PRO A 123 13.58 -16.46 9.95
N LEU A 124 13.20 -17.53 10.65
CA LEU A 124 13.35 -18.90 10.14
C LEU A 124 12.42 -19.14 8.95
N CYS A 125 11.16 -18.70 9.02
CA CYS A 125 10.21 -18.83 7.92
C CYS A 125 10.65 -17.99 6.71
N GLN A 126 11.13 -16.78 6.94
CA GLN A 126 11.67 -15.90 5.91
C GLN A 126 12.89 -16.55 5.23
N TRP A 127 13.80 -17.11 6.02
CA TRP A 127 14.97 -17.81 5.51
C TRP A 127 14.59 -19.06 4.69
N LEU A 128 13.68 -19.90 5.19
CA LEU A 128 13.20 -21.08 4.49
C LEU A 128 12.57 -20.70 3.15
N PHE A 129 11.73 -19.67 3.14
CA PHE A 129 11.06 -19.21 1.94
C PHE A 129 12.05 -18.64 0.92
N ARG A 130 13.02 -17.83 1.38
CA ARG A 130 14.03 -17.18 0.55
C ARG A 130 15.02 -18.18 -0.08
N ASN A 131 15.29 -19.32 0.59
CA ASN A 131 16.32 -20.27 0.19
C ASN A 131 15.80 -21.59 -0.41
N ILE A 132 14.57 -22.00 -0.09
CA ILE A 132 14.03 -23.31 -0.46
C ILE A 132 12.92 -23.19 -1.50
N PHE A 133 12.08 -22.18 -1.41
CA PHE A 133 10.99 -22.01 -2.36
C PHE A 133 11.47 -21.36 -3.66
N PRO A 134 11.18 -21.96 -4.84
CA PRO A 134 11.42 -21.31 -6.10
C PRO A 134 10.71 -19.97 -6.19
N ALA A 135 11.38 -18.93 -6.73
CA ALA A 135 10.84 -17.58 -6.77
C ALA A 135 9.48 -17.50 -7.46
N ASP A 136 9.28 -18.20 -8.57
CA ASP A 136 8.03 -18.23 -9.32
C ASP A 136 6.87 -18.79 -8.48
N TRP A 137 7.10 -19.85 -7.73
CA TRP A 137 6.06 -20.45 -6.88
C TRP A 137 5.71 -19.56 -5.70
N GLY A 138 6.70 -18.95 -5.07
CA GLY A 138 6.50 -18.01 -3.98
C GLY A 138 5.71 -16.78 -4.42
N MET A 139 6.04 -16.24 -5.59
CA MET A 139 5.33 -15.10 -6.18
C MET A 139 3.88 -15.44 -6.54
N GLU A 140 3.66 -16.59 -7.17
CA GLU A 140 2.31 -17.02 -7.54
C GLU A 140 1.44 -17.28 -6.29
N PHE A 141 2.00 -17.91 -5.27
CA PHE A 141 1.33 -18.09 -3.98
C PHE A 141 0.95 -16.75 -3.33
N GLY A 142 1.88 -15.82 -3.25
CA GLY A 142 1.65 -14.52 -2.63
C GLY A 142 0.60 -13.69 -3.36
N LEU A 143 0.64 -13.65 -4.69
CA LEU A 143 -0.36 -12.95 -5.51
C LEU A 143 -1.76 -13.58 -5.37
N ARG A 144 -1.86 -14.90 -5.32
CA ARG A 144 -3.14 -15.60 -5.05
C ARG A 144 -3.67 -15.30 -3.66
N TRP A 145 -2.78 -15.27 -2.66
CA TRP A 145 -3.14 -14.90 -1.29
C TRP A 145 -3.67 -13.48 -1.22
N ALA A 146 -2.97 -12.50 -1.78
CA ALA A 146 -3.37 -11.09 -1.82
C ALA A 146 -4.74 -10.92 -2.51
N LYS A 147 -4.97 -11.58 -3.66
CA LYS A 147 -6.26 -11.58 -4.34
C LYS A 147 -7.38 -12.17 -3.47
N SER A 148 -7.12 -13.28 -2.79
CA SER A 148 -8.11 -13.93 -1.90
C SER A 148 -8.46 -13.05 -0.69
N SER A 149 -7.48 -12.35 -0.10
CA SER A 149 -7.70 -11.43 1.02
C SER A 149 -8.60 -10.27 0.62
N ARG A 150 -8.32 -9.63 -0.53
CA ARG A 150 -9.16 -8.54 -1.07
C ARG A 150 -10.61 -8.96 -1.30
N LEU A 151 -10.83 -10.13 -1.89
CA LEU A 151 -12.17 -10.66 -2.12
C LEU A 151 -12.94 -10.89 -0.81
N LYS A 152 -12.27 -11.34 0.25
CA LYS A 152 -12.89 -11.50 1.58
C LYS A 152 -13.27 -10.17 2.20
N HIS A 153 -12.40 -9.16 2.12
CA HIS A 153 -12.70 -7.82 2.64
C HIS A 153 -13.86 -7.16 1.89
N SER A 154 -13.90 -7.25 0.57
CA SER A 154 -15.02 -6.76 -0.23
C SER A 154 -16.33 -7.45 0.15
N ARG A 155 -16.33 -8.77 0.34
CA ARG A 155 -17.52 -9.53 0.76
C ARG A 155 -18.01 -9.13 2.16
N ASN A 156 -17.10 -8.90 3.10
CA ASN A 156 -17.45 -8.50 4.45
C ASN A 156 -18.00 -7.06 4.49
N ALA A 157 -17.41 -6.14 3.77
CA ALA A 157 -17.90 -4.76 3.65
C ALA A 157 -19.31 -4.69 3.04
N VAL A 158 -19.60 -5.55 2.06
CA VAL A 158 -20.93 -5.70 1.45
C VAL A 158 -21.94 -6.30 2.45
N ALA A 159 -21.53 -7.26 3.26
CA ALA A 159 -22.40 -7.89 4.25
C ALA A 159 -22.77 -6.93 5.40
N GLU A 160 -21.85 -6.02 5.76
CA GLU A 160 -22.08 -5.02 6.82
C GLU A 160 -23.01 -3.88 6.37
N ASN A 161 -22.99 -3.51 5.11
CA ASN A 161 -23.79 -2.38 4.58
C ASN A 161 -25.14 -2.80 3.97
N GLY A 162 -25.47 -4.09 3.94
CA GLY A 162 -26.77 -4.60 3.47
C GLY A 162 -27.03 -4.48 1.96
N ASP A 163 -26.13 -3.88 1.22
CA ASP A 163 -26.19 -3.77 -0.24
C ASP A 163 -25.38 -4.89 -0.89
N THR A 164 -26.06 -5.82 -1.55
CA THR A 164 -25.43 -6.90 -2.31
C THR A 164 -24.81 -6.37 -3.60
N LEU A 165 -23.63 -5.79 -3.49
CA LEU A 165 -22.80 -5.44 -4.62
C LEU A 165 -21.86 -6.61 -4.95
N PHE A 166 -22.00 -7.17 -6.14
CA PHE A 166 -21.06 -8.13 -6.69
C PHE A 166 -20.07 -7.40 -7.60
N VAL A 167 -18.78 -7.53 -7.31
CA VAL A 167 -17.74 -7.11 -8.25
C VAL A 167 -17.41 -8.32 -9.12
N SER A 168 -17.69 -8.22 -10.41
CA SER A 168 -17.37 -9.25 -11.40
C SER A 168 -15.84 -9.34 -11.63
N GLU A 169 -15.35 -10.43 -12.23
CA GLU A 169 -13.92 -10.64 -12.50
C GLU A 169 -13.26 -9.55 -13.37
N ASP A 170 -14.06 -8.82 -14.12
CA ASP A 170 -13.69 -7.66 -14.94
C ASP A 170 -13.61 -6.35 -14.16
N GLY A 171 -13.96 -6.35 -12.86
CA GLY A 171 -13.91 -5.17 -11.99
C GLY A 171 -15.16 -4.29 -12.01
N GLU A 172 -16.23 -4.70 -12.69
CA GLU A 172 -17.51 -3.98 -12.67
C GLU A 172 -18.34 -4.35 -11.44
N ALA A 173 -18.86 -3.32 -10.74
CA ALA A 173 -19.80 -3.53 -9.65
C ALA A 173 -21.21 -3.76 -10.20
N ARG A 174 -21.84 -4.87 -9.81
CA ARG A 174 -23.20 -5.23 -10.20
C ARG A 174 -24.09 -5.40 -8.97
N ASN A 175 -25.36 -5.06 -9.09
CA ASN A 175 -26.33 -5.33 -8.04
C ASN A 175 -26.75 -6.82 -8.02
N ALA A 176 -27.53 -7.22 -7.04
CA ALA A 176 -28.02 -8.60 -6.90
C ALA A 176 -28.86 -9.10 -8.09
N LEU A 177 -29.31 -8.21 -8.95
CA LEU A 177 -30.06 -8.50 -10.19
C LEU A 177 -29.17 -8.60 -11.42
N GLY A 178 -27.84 -8.38 -11.27
CA GLY A 178 -26.88 -8.45 -12.37
C GLY A 178 -26.75 -7.17 -13.20
N ASP A 179 -27.42 -6.08 -12.81
CA ASP A 179 -27.31 -4.81 -13.50
C ASP A 179 -25.99 -4.11 -13.16
N VAL A 180 -25.30 -3.60 -14.16
CA VAL A 180 -24.10 -2.79 -13.97
C VAL A 180 -24.52 -1.47 -13.35
N LEU A 181 -23.97 -1.18 -12.17
CA LEU A 181 -24.13 0.15 -11.56
C LEU A 181 -23.23 1.11 -12.33
N SER A 182 -23.83 1.79 -13.32
CA SER A 182 -23.18 2.95 -13.92
C SER A 182 -22.94 3.97 -12.79
N SER A 183 -21.67 4.31 -12.55
CA SER A 183 -21.32 5.44 -11.70
C SER A 183 -21.84 6.70 -12.37
N ASN A 184 -23.04 7.13 -12.04
CA ASN A 184 -23.44 8.51 -12.20
C ASN A 184 -22.62 9.32 -11.18
N MET A 185 -21.35 9.54 -11.49
CA MET A 185 -20.69 10.73 -11.05
C MET A 185 -21.30 11.86 -11.88
N GLU A 186 -22.43 12.37 -11.40
CA GLU A 186 -22.83 13.73 -11.75
C GLU A 186 -21.64 14.62 -11.44
N THR A 187 -21.06 15.16 -12.48
CA THR A 187 -20.09 16.24 -12.41
C THR A 187 -20.80 17.39 -11.72
N GLU A 188 -20.53 17.61 -10.44
CA GLU A 188 -20.86 18.86 -9.80
C GLU A 188 -20.22 19.99 -10.62
N GLU A 189 -21.07 20.86 -11.15
CA GLU A 189 -20.65 22.06 -11.85
C GLU A 189 -19.76 22.91 -10.95
N PRO A 190 -18.72 23.56 -11.49
CA PRO A 190 -17.87 24.43 -10.70
C PRO A 190 -18.70 25.59 -10.16
N PHE A 191 -18.64 25.76 -8.84
CA PHE A 191 -19.22 26.86 -8.09
C PHE A 191 -18.84 28.20 -8.75
N GLN A 192 -19.77 28.82 -9.43
CA GLN A 192 -19.65 30.20 -9.91
C GLN A 192 -19.85 31.14 -8.72
N GLY A 193 -18.74 31.59 -8.14
CA GLY A 193 -18.76 32.70 -7.18
C GLY A 193 -19.20 33.99 -7.87
N GLU A 194 -20.35 34.45 -7.57
CA GLU A 194 -20.79 35.81 -7.93
C GLU A 194 -19.89 36.84 -7.23
N ALA A 195 -19.20 37.63 -8.05
CA ALA A 195 -18.61 38.87 -7.60
C ALA A 195 -19.73 39.86 -7.36
N ASN A 196 -19.94 40.25 -6.10
CA ASN A 196 -20.71 41.41 -5.76
C ASN A 196 -19.76 42.52 -5.32
N GLU A 197 -20.02 43.67 -5.88
CA GLU A 197 -19.45 45.01 -5.79
C GLU A 197 -18.95 45.49 -4.42
#